data_a768f465108e06de6921bdc72841552e
#
_entry.id   a768f465108e06de6921bdc72841552e
#
_cell.length_a   1.000
_cell.length_b   1.000
_cell.length_c   1.000
_cell.angle_alpha   90.00
_cell.angle_beta   90.00
_cell.angle_gamma   90.00
#
_symmetry.space_group_name_H-M   'P 1'
#
loop_
_entity.id
_entity.type
_entity.pdbx_description
1 polymer ?
#
loop_
_entity_poly.entity_id
_entity_poly.type
_entity_poly.pdbx_seq_one_letter_code
_entity_poly.pdbx_strand_id
1 'polypeptide(L)'
;MGDLVDIELNPDQTAFITRIHERKNYIIRRSSNLSKESHIIAANIDHALLIVTVNTPPTSTTFIDRFLATAEAYRIPVCIVINKSDTFTEEDREYAEALRYLYTSIGYDCHCVSAITGEGFDFIDSFIANKITLLSGHSGVGKSTIIDRIL
;
A
#
# COMPACT_ATOMS: atom_id res chain seq x y z
N MET A 1 -10.23 10.29 -3.69
CA MET A 1 -9.50 9.58 -4.78
C MET A 1 -10.11 8.21 -4.95
N GLY A 2 -10.26 7.75 -6.20
CA GLY A 2 -10.76 6.41 -6.50
C GLY A 2 -12.28 6.27 -6.67
N ASP A 3 -13.06 7.31 -6.48
CA ASP A 3 -14.49 7.25 -6.72
C ASP A 3 -14.82 6.99 -8.19
N LEU A 4 -15.78 6.08 -8.44
CA LEU A 4 -16.36 5.88 -9.75
C LEU A 4 -17.49 6.87 -9.95
N VAL A 5 -17.45 7.60 -11.06
CA VAL A 5 -18.41 8.66 -11.36
C VAL A 5 -18.96 8.53 -12.77
N ASP A 6 -20.20 8.96 -12.96
CA ASP A 6 -20.75 9.19 -14.28
C ASP A 6 -20.51 10.64 -14.66
N ILE A 7 -20.12 10.87 -15.90
CA ILE A 7 -19.85 12.21 -16.41
C ILE A 7 -20.74 12.49 -17.64
N GLU A 8 -21.01 13.78 -17.85
CA GLU A 8 -21.64 14.26 -19.07
C GLU A 8 -20.68 15.22 -19.77
N LEU A 9 -20.47 15.00 -21.07
CA LEU A 9 -19.54 15.80 -21.86
C LEU A 9 -20.24 17.05 -22.39
N ASN A 10 -19.57 18.19 -22.24
CA ASN A 10 -19.98 19.45 -22.84
C ASN A 10 -19.40 19.62 -24.25
N PRO A 11 -20.02 20.46 -25.12
CA PRO A 11 -19.52 20.71 -26.48
C PRO A 11 -18.10 21.31 -26.53
N ASP A 12 -17.65 21.95 -25.46
CA ASP A 12 -16.32 22.58 -25.35
C ASP A 12 -15.20 21.61 -24.88
N GLN A 13 -15.48 20.29 -24.88
CA GLN A 13 -14.58 19.23 -24.41
C GLN A 13 -14.34 19.20 -22.88
N THR A 14 -15.10 19.97 -22.11
CA THR A 14 -15.15 19.81 -20.65
C THR A 14 -16.18 18.75 -20.27
N ALA A 15 -16.13 18.30 -19.01
CA ALA A 15 -17.08 17.34 -18.48
C ALA A 15 -17.51 17.74 -17.07
N PHE A 16 -18.70 17.34 -16.68
CA PHE A 16 -19.14 17.49 -15.30
C PHE A 16 -19.65 16.16 -14.75
N ILE A 17 -19.53 15.99 -13.42
CA ILE A 17 -19.94 14.78 -12.73
C ILE A 17 -21.45 14.83 -12.51
N THR A 18 -22.17 13.82 -13.02
CA THR A 18 -23.62 13.69 -12.85
C THR A 18 -24.00 12.75 -11.72
N ARG A 19 -23.13 11.78 -11.41
CA ARG A 19 -23.39 10.78 -10.37
C ARG A 19 -22.07 10.24 -9.80
N ILE A 20 -22.05 10.03 -8.48
CA ILE A 20 -20.99 9.30 -7.78
C ILE A 20 -21.55 7.94 -7.40
N HIS A 21 -20.90 6.86 -7.85
CA HIS A 21 -21.31 5.51 -7.54
C HIS A 21 -21.01 5.14 -6.08
N GLU A 22 -21.76 4.18 -5.55
CA GLU A 22 -21.49 3.61 -4.23
C GLU A 22 -20.07 3.05 -4.17
N ARG A 23 -19.37 3.33 -3.07
CA ARG A 23 -18.01 2.86 -2.88
C ARG A 23 -18.00 1.39 -2.48
N LYS A 24 -17.16 0.59 -3.15
CA LYS A 24 -16.87 -0.79 -2.78
C LYS A 24 -16.18 -0.85 -1.40
N ASN A 25 -15.24 0.04 -1.17
CA ASN A 25 -14.54 0.25 0.09
C ASN A 25 -13.89 1.62 0.12
N TYR A 26 -13.33 1.99 1.24
CA TYR A 26 -12.52 3.20 1.39
C TYR A 26 -11.60 3.05 2.59
N ILE A 27 -10.55 3.85 2.65
CA ILE A 27 -9.67 3.97 3.80
C ILE A 27 -9.63 5.41 4.28
N ILE A 28 -9.69 5.59 5.60
CA ILE A 28 -9.69 6.91 6.22
C ILE A 28 -8.40 7.16 6.98
N ARG A 29 -8.06 8.44 7.13
CA ARG A 29 -7.03 8.92 8.02
C ARG A 29 -7.68 9.83 9.05
N ARG A 30 -7.49 9.53 10.34
CA ARG A 30 -7.92 10.44 11.39
C ARG A 30 -6.95 11.61 11.47
N SER A 31 -7.53 12.82 11.59
CA SER A 31 -6.74 14.01 11.88
C SER A 31 -6.07 13.87 13.25
N SER A 32 -4.78 14.25 13.34
CA SER A 32 -4.05 14.33 14.60
C SER A 32 -4.48 15.50 15.47
N ASN A 33 -5.33 16.40 14.97
CA ASN A 33 -5.91 17.51 15.70
C ASN A 33 -7.12 17.05 16.53
N LEU A 34 -7.47 17.84 17.54
CA LEU A 34 -8.64 17.62 18.42
C LEU A 34 -9.99 17.54 17.69
N SER A 35 -10.03 17.78 16.40
CA SER A 35 -11.21 17.55 15.57
C SER A 35 -11.41 16.05 15.36
N LYS A 36 -12.63 15.58 15.61
CA LYS A 36 -13.03 14.19 15.34
C LYS A 36 -13.22 13.89 13.85
N GLU A 37 -12.76 14.77 12.97
CA GLU A 37 -12.91 14.60 11.53
C GLU A 37 -11.96 13.56 11.00
N SER A 38 -12.49 12.64 10.21
CA SER A 38 -11.73 11.66 9.45
C SER A 38 -11.79 12.00 7.97
N HIS A 39 -10.65 11.84 7.29
CA HIS A 39 -10.57 12.09 5.85
C HIS A 39 -10.44 10.77 5.10
N ILE A 40 -11.23 10.62 4.05
CA ILE A 40 -11.12 9.49 3.14
C ILE A 40 -9.89 9.71 2.26
N ILE A 41 -8.91 8.83 2.37
CA ILE A 41 -7.67 8.90 1.59
C ILE A 41 -7.90 8.33 0.19
N ALA A 42 -8.56 7.17 0.11
CA ALA A 42 -8.81 6.47 -1.13
C ALA A 42 -10.06 5.59 -1.02
N ALA A 43 -10.69 5.31 -2.15
CA ALA A 43 -11.88 4.49 -2.26
C ALA A 43 -11.75 3.50 -3.42
N ASN A 44 -12.58 2.45 -3.41
CA ASN A 44 -12.63 1.42 -4.46
C ASN A 44 -11.27 0.72 -4.67
N ILE A 45 -10.61 0.36 -3.58
CA ILE A 45 -9.30 -0.26 -3.55
C ILE A 45 -9.48 -1.78 -3.65
N ASP A 46 -8.75 -2.42 -4.57
CA ASP A 46 -8.74 -3.88 -4.68
C ASP A 46 -7.84 -4.51 -3.62
N HIS A 47 -6.67 -3.92 -3.40
CA HIS A 47 -5.73 -4.36 -2.37
C HIS A 47 -4.70 -3.26 -2.06
N ALA A 48 -3.90 -3.49 -1.03
CA ALA A 48 -2.84 -2.57 -0.63
C ALA A 48 -1.48 -3.26 -0.62
N LEU A 49 -0.45 -2.52 -1.02
CA LEU A 49 0.94 -2.86 -0.75
C LEU A 49 1.44 -2.01 0.41
N LEU A 50 1.78 -2.65 1.50
CA LEU A 50 2.43 -1.98 2.64
C LEU A 50 3.94 -2.13 2.49
N ILE A 51 4.61 -1.02 2.21
CA ILE A 51 6.05 -1.00 2.01
C ILE A 51 6.72 -0.71 3.34
N VAL A 52 7.59 -1.60 3.75
CA VAL A 52 8.35 -1.51 5.01
C VAL A 52 9.84 -1.72 4.75
N THR A 53 10.65 -1.29 5.69
CA THR A 53 12.10 -1.52 5.68
C THR A 53 12.55 -2.00 7.04
N VAL A 54 13.65 -2.77 7.09
CA VAL A 54 14.17 -3.30 8.34
C VAL A 54 15.31 -2.45 8.92
N ASN A 55 15.94 -1.64 8.11
CA ASN A 55 17.15 -0.90 8.50
C ASN A 55 17.03 0.62 8.39
N THR A 56 16.80 1.19 7.24
CA THR A 56 16.88 2.65 7.01
C THR A 56 15.69 3.15 6.19
N PRO A 57 14.66 3.70 6.85
CA PRO A 57 14.39 3.70 8.29
C PRO A 57 13.81 2.34 8.76
N PRO A 58 13.99 1.94 10.01
CA PRO A 58 13.33 0.74 10.52
C PRO A 58 11.82 0.98 10.66
N THR A 59 11.02 0.04 10.19
CA THR A 59 9.57 0.06 10.39
C THR A 59 9.20 -0.79 11.60
N SER A 60 8.48 -0.22 12.55
CA SER A 60 8.06 -0.96 13.74
C SER A 60 6.94 -1.95 13.43
N THR A 61 6.93 -3.07 14.15
CA THR A 61 5.82 -4.03 14.06
C THR A 61 4.51 -3.42 14.55
N THR A 62 4.56 -2.47 15.47
CA THR A 62 3.37 -1.73 15.90
C THR A 62 2.71 -0.99 14.74
N PHE A 63 3.49 -0.34 13.89
CA PHE A 63 2.96 0.33 12.70
C PHE A 63 2.34 -0.67 11.72
N ILE A 64 3.03 -1.78 11.46
CA ILE A 64 2.55 -2.83 10.57
C ILE A 64 1.22 -3.37 11.08
N ASP A 65 1.17 -3.75 12.35
CA ASP A 65 -0.03 -4.35 12.96
C ASP A 65 -1.22 -3.39 12.96
N ARG A 66 -1.00 -2.10 13.21
CA ARG A 66 -2.05 -1.08 13.14
C ARG A 66 -2.57 -0.90 11.72
N PHE A 67 -1.68 -0.90 10.74
CA PHE A 67 -2.09 -0.81 9.34
C PHE A 67 -2.92 -2.03 8.94
N LEU A 68 -2.48 -3.22 9.29
CA LEU A 68 -3.20 -4.46 9.00
C LEU A 68 -4.58 -4.48 9.66
N ALA A 69 -4.68 -4.05 10.92
CA ALA A 69 -5.96 -3.97 11.63
C ALA A 69 -6.92 -2.98 10.95
N THR A 70 -6.43 -1.84 10.53
CA THR A 70 -7.22 -0.84 9.80
C THR A 70 -7.70 -1.40 8.46
N ALA A 71 -6.82 -2.02 7.69
CA ALA A 71 -7.16 -2.61 6.40
C ALA A 71 -8.18 -3.73 6.55
N GLU A 72 -8.06 -4.57 7.58
CA GLU A 72 -9.02 -5.62 7.90
C GLU A 72 -10.40 -5.03 8.17
N ALA A 73 -10.47 -3.96 8.96
CA ALA A 73 -11.72 -3.26 9.28
C ALA A 73 -12.43 -2.73 8.03
N TYR A 74 -11.66 -2.30 7.02
CA TYR A 74 -12.18 -1.79 5.75
C TYR A 74 -12.23 -2.85 4.64
N ARG A 75 -11.93 -4.11 4.95
CA ARG A 75 -11.95 -5.24 4.01
C ARG A 75 -11.02 -5.05 2.82
N ILE A 76 -9.82 -4.54 3.08
CA ILE A 76 -8.79 -4.34 2.08
C ILE A 76 -7.70 -5.39 2.29
N PRO A 77 -7.49 -6.33 1.35
CA PRO A 77 -6.39 -7.28 1.43
C PRO A 77 -5.05 -6.55 1.37
N VAL A 78 -4.07 -7.00 2.15
CA VAL A 78 -2.75 -6.37 2.22
C VAL A 78 -1.67 -7.38 1.89
N CYS A 79 -0.72 -6.97 1.04
CA CYS A 79 0.57 -7.63 0.89
C CYS A 79 1.66 -6.75 1.52
N ILE A 80 2.52 -7.35 2.34
CA ILE A 80 3.64 -6.66 2.96
C ILE A 80 4.86 -6.83 2.08
N VAL A 81 5.50 -5.72 1.75
CA VAL A 81 6.71 -5.70 0.91
C VAL A 81 7.86 -5.13 1.73
N ILE A 82 8.84 -5.97 2.03
CA ILE A 82 10.06 -5.57 2.73
C ILE A 82 11.07 -5.14 1.68
N ASN A 83 11.25 -3.83 1.54
CA ASN A 83 12.10 -3.23 0.51
C ASN A 83 13.55 -3.10 0.98
N LYS A 84 14.42 -2.75 0.03
CA LYS A 84 15.86 -2.51 0.23
C LYS A 84 16.65 -3.77 0.61
N SER A 85 16.25 -4.92 0.07
CA SER A 85 16.96 -6.18 0.29
C SER A 85 18.43 -6.15 -0.17
N ASP A 86 18.77 -5.28 -1.11
CA ASP A 86 20.12 -5.04 -1.58
C ASP A 86 21.05 -4.44 -0.51
N THR A 87 20.48 -3.82 0.53
CA THR A 87 21.23 -3.19 1.62
C THR A 87 21.36 -4.06 2.86
N PHE A 88 20.77 -5.27 2.86
CA PHE A 88 20.70 -6.12 4.04
C PHE A 88 22.06 -6.64 4.46
N THR A 89 22.38 -6.49 5.74
CA THR A 89 23.41 -7.28 6.43
C THR A 89 22.86 -8.67 6.70
N GLU A 90 23.69 -9.58 7.20
CA GLU A 90 23.23 -10.91 7.60
C GLU A 90 22.17 -10.84 8.70
N GLU A 91 22.36 -9.94 9.69
CA GLU A 91 21.39 -9.68 10.75
C GLU A 91 20.07 -9.15 10.19
N ASP A 92 20.13 -8.23 9.22
CA ASP A 92 18.94 -7.71 8.54
C ASP A 92 18.16 -8.82 7.83
N ARG A 93 18.87 -9.75 7.17
CA ARG A 93 18.25 -10.89 6.49
C ARG A 93 17.54 -11.81 7.47
N GLU A 94 18.15 -12.10 8.61
CA GLU A 94 17.53 -12.91 9.66
C GLU A 94 16.26 -12.26 10.18
N TYR A 95 16.29 -10.94 10.43
CA TYR A 95 15.14 -10.20 10.90
C TYR A 95 14.03 -10.14 9.83
N ALA A 96 14.38 -9.89 8.58
CA ALA A 96 13.44 -9.87 7.48
C ALA A 96 12.75 -11.24 7.31
N GLU A 97 13.49 -12.33 7.40
CA GLU A 97 12.92 -13.68 7.34
C GLU A 97 12.01 -13.96 8.54
N ALA A 98 12.35 -13.48 9.72
CA ALA A 98 11.49 -13.61 10.90
C ALA A 98 10.18 -12.86 10.71
N LEU A 99 10.22 -11.64 10.18
CA LEU A 99 9.01 -10.88 9.84
C LEU A 99 8.17 -11.59 8.79
N ARG A 100 8.81 -12.07 7.73
CA ARG A 100 8.14 -12.77 6.65
C ARG A 100 7.42 -14.03 7.19
N TYR A 101 8.09 -14.80 8.02
CA TYR A 101 7.51 -15.98 8.66
C TYR A 101 6.32 -15.59 9.56
N LEU A 102 6.48 -14.56 10.38
CA LEU A 102 5.44 -14.10 11.29
C LEU A 102 4.15 -13.75 10.53
N TYR A 103 4.24 -12.87 9.54
CA TYR A 103 3.05 -12.39 8.82
C TYR A 103 2.48 -13.43 7.87
N THR A 104 3.30 -14.25 7.25
CA THR A 104 2.84 -15.36 6.43
C THR A 104 2.06 -16.39 7.27
N SER A 105 2.53 -16.66 8.49
CA SER A 105 1.87 -17.63 9.39
C SER A 105 0.46 -17.21 9.82
N ILE A 106 0.16 -15.91 9.81
CA ILE A 106 -1.17 -15.38 10.15
C ILE A 106 -2.00 -15.02 8.90
N GLY A 107 -1.53 -15.40 7.71
CA GLY A 107 -2.31 -15.34 6.49
C GLY A 107 -2.04 -14.17 5.56
N TYR A 108 -0.98 -13.39 5.78
CA TYR A 108 -0.61 -12.29 4.89
C TYR A 108 0.50 -12.70 3.92
N ASP A 109 0.44 -12.22 2.67
CA ASP A 109 1.58 -12.28 1.77
C ASP A 109 2.65 -11.32 2.25
N CYS A 110 3.89 -11.79 2.30
CA CYS A 110 5.03 -10.98 2.72
C CYS A 110 6.27 -11.36 1.89
N HIS A 111 6.83 -10.39 1.19
CA HIS A 111 7.94 -10.61 0.27
C HIS A 111 9.07 -9.60 0.49
N CYS A 112 10.30 -10.07 0.35
CA CYS A 112 11.48 -9.20 0.33
C CYS A 112 11.76 -8.78 -1.12
N VAL A 113 11.98 -7.50 -1.33
CA VAL A 113 12.24 -6.93 -2.66
C VAL A 113 13.37 -5.91 -2.62
N SER A 114 13.91 -5.59 -3.79
CA SER A 114 14.79 -4.44 -3.99
C SER A 114 14.32 -3.64 -5.19
N ALA A 115 13.89 -2.42 -4.96
CA ALA A 115 13.53 -1.49 -6.03
C ALA A 115 14.76 -1.10 -6.89
N ILE A 116 15.97 -1.23 -6.35
CA ILE A 116 17.22 -0.93 -7.04
C ILE A 116 17.61 -2.06 -8.00
N THR A 117 17.63 -3.31 -7.52
CA THR A 117 18.06 -4.46 -8.32
C THR A 117 16.94 -5.11 -9.11
N GLY A 118 15.70 -4.94 -8.71
CA GLY A 118 14.55 -5.60 -9.30
C GLY A 118 14.18 -6.93 -8.65
N GLU A 119 14.89 -7.34 -7.62
CA GLU A 119 14.58 -8.58 -6.88
C GLU A 119 13.13 -8.54 -6.37
N GLY A 120 12.36 -9.59 -6.64
CA GLY A 120 10.98 -9.74 -6.18
C GLY A 120 9.94 -8.99 -7.00
N PHE A 121 10.31 -8.24 -8.04
CA PHE A 121 9.36 -7.44 -8.81
C PHE A 121 8.44 -8.25 -9.72
N ASP A 122 8.83 -9.45 -10.12
CA ASP A 122 7.93 -10.34 -10.87
C ASP A 122 6.64 -10.61 -10.09
N PHE A 123 6.76 -10.81 -8.77
CA PHE A 123 5.61 -10.96 -7.89
C PHE A 123 4.77 -9.67 -7.84
N ILE A 124 5.41 -8.52 -7.66
CA ILE A 124 4.71 -7.23 -7.58
C ILE A 124 3.94 -6.97 -8.89
N ASP A 125 4.58 -7.16 -10.02
CA ASP A 125 3.95 -6.94 -11.32
C ASP A 125 2.70 -7.80 -11.51
N SER A 126 2.75 -9.06 -11.12
CA SER A 126 1.59 -9.95 -11.16
C SER A 126 0.51 -9.54 -10.17
N PHE A 127 0.92 -9.11 -8.98
CA PHE A 127 -0.02 -8.75 -7.92
C PHE A 127 -0.84 -7.51 -8.27
N ILE A 128 -0.21 -6.50 -8.87
CA ILE A 128 -0.87 -5.22 -9.18
C ILE A 128 -1.60 -5.22 -10.53
N ALA A 129 -1.35 -6.20 -11.41
CA ALA A 129 -1.90 -6.22 -12.75
C ALA A 129 -3.44 -6.14 -12.75
N ASN A 130 -3.99 -5.17 -13.48
CA ASN A 130 -5.44 -4.93 -13.60
C ASN A 130 -6.16 -4.70 -12.26
N LYS A 131 -5.45 -4.19 -11.26
CA LYS A 131 -5.98 -3.92 -9.93
C LYS A 131 -5.76 -2.47 -9.53
N ILE A 132 -6.69 -1.95 -8.71
CA ILE A 132 -6.50 -0.68 -8.04
C ILE A 132 -5.76 -0.95 -6.73
N THR A 133 -4.52 -0.51 -6.68
CA THR A 133 -3.60 -0.79 -5.57
C THR A 133 -3.30 0.47 -4.78
N LEU A 134 -3.51 0.41 -3.47
CA LEU A 134 -3.04 1.45 -2.55
C LEU A 134 -1.59 1.14 -2.16
N LEU A 135 -0.70 2.11 -2.37
CA LEU A 135 0.68 2.02 -1.89
C LEU A 135 0.80 2.81 -0.59
N SER A 136 1.25 2.18 0.47
CA SER A 136 1.39 2.80 1.77
C SER A 136 2.72 2.43 2.44
N GLY A 137 3.18 3.26 3.35
CA GLY A 137 4.41 3.07 4.10
C GLY A 137 4.93 4.41 4.62
N HIS A 138 5.88 4.36 5.56
CA HIS A 138 6.52 5.56 6.07
C HIS A 138 7.36 6.28 5.02
N SER A 139 7.70 7.54 5.29
CA SER A 139 8.67 8.28 4.48
C SER A 139 10.03 7.56 4.46
N GLY A 140 10.65 7.50 3.30
CA GLY A 140 11.99 6.92 3.15
C GLY A 140 12.05 5.42 2.95
N VAL A 141 10.92 4.70 2.91
CA VAL A 141 10.92 3.23 2.66
C VAL A 141 11.08 2.87 1.19
N GLY A 142 11.05 3.87 0.28
CA GLY A 142 11.27 3.64 -1.14
C GLY A 142 9.99 3.53 -1.98
N LYS A 143 8.88 4.10 -1.53
CA LYS A 143 7.62 4.10 -2.29
C LYS A 143 7.78 4.69 -3.69
N SER A 144 8.40 5.86 -3.80
CA SER A 144 8.62 6.52 -5.09
C SER A 144 9.49 5.70 -6.02
N THR A 145 10.53 5.08 -5.50
CA THR A 145 11.44 4.22 -6.28
C THR A 145 10.70 2.97 -6.79
N ILE A 146 9.81 2.42 -5.97
CA ILE A 146 8.97 1.29 -6.39
C ILE A 146 8.01 1.71 -7.50
N ILE A 147 7.36 2.86 -7.35
CA ILE A 147 6.46 3.41 -8.39
C ILE A 147 7.20 3.61 -9.70
N ASP A 148 8.37 4.23 -9.66
CA ASP A 148 9.18 4.49 -10.85
C ASP A 148 9.58 3.18 -11.56
N ARG A 149 9.82 2.13 -10.80
CA ARG A 149 10.17 0.83 -11.38
C ARG A 149 8.98 0.11 -12.01
N ILE A 150 7.79 0.27 -11.43
CA ILE A 150 6.55 -0.34 -11.94
C ILE A 150 6.09 0.34 -13.23
N LEU A 151 6.25 1.64 -13.32
CA LEU A 151 5.89 2.44 -14.49
C LEU A 151 7.00 2.36 -15.56
#